data_39dd5ec184639551fadccccf9edfba85
#
_entry.id   39dd5ec184639551fadccccf9edfba85
#
_cell.length_a   1.000
_cell.length_b   1.000
_cell.length_c   1.000
_cell.angle_alpha   90.00
_cell.angle_beta   90.00
_cell.angle_gamma   90.00
#
_symmetry.space_group_name_H-M   'P 1'
#
loop_
_entity.id
_entity.type
_entity.pdbx_description
1 polymer ?
#
loop_
_entity_poly.entity_id
_entity_poly.type
_entity_poly.pdbx_seq_one_letter_code
_entity_poly.pdbx_strand_id
1 'polypeptide(L)'
;HPDLTAITNIYQSSILLGISKKQIKEKIDDIIKFAELEKFADTKLKNFSSGMAMRLAFATAVQVDPAVLLLDEVIAVGDVNFQKKCLAVMQDFKKRGKSIVLVSHSSTSIKELCDRAMFLKDGSIETIGHPNDVIDSYETYMSKLEK
;
A
#
# COMPACT_ATOMS: atom_id res chain seq x y z
N HIS A 1 4.23 -4.94 -15.86
CA HIS A 1 4.84 -5.65 -17.00
C HIS A 1 6.27 -5.15 -17.23
N PRO A 2 7.31 -6.01 -17.06
CA PRO A 2 8.71 -5.55 -16.97
C PRO A 2 9.24 -4.90 -18.26
N ASP A 3 8.75 -5.28 -19.42
CA ASP A 3 9.21 -4.76 -20.72
C ASP A 3 8.51 -3.48 -21.16
N LEU A 4 7.51 -3.03 -20.44
CA LEU A 4 6.77 -1.79 -20.70
C LEU A 4 7.32 -0.65 -19.84
N THR A 5 7.12 0.59 -20.31
CA THR A 5 7.49 1.80 -19.57
C THR A 5 6.61 2.00 -18.32
N ALA A 6 7.03 2.87 -17.39
CA ALA A 6 6.24 3.22 -16.24
C ALA A 6 4.86 3.76 -16.65
N ILE A 7 4.80 4.70 -17.59
CA ILE A 7 3.55 5.25 -18.12
C ILE A 7 2.64 4.16 -18.66
N THR A 8 3.18 3.23 -19.45
CA THR A 8 2.39 2.15 -20.03
C THR A 8 1.86 1.20 -18.96
N ASN A 9 2.65 0.91 -17.93
CA ASN A 9 2.22 0.10 -16.79
C ASN A 9 1.11 0.78 -15.98
N ILE A 10 1.23 2.09 -15.68
CA ILE A 10 0.15 2.87 -15.05
C ILE A 10 -1.13 2.72 -15.88
N TYR A 11 -1.02 2.89 -17.20
CA TYR A 11 -2.17 2.84 -18.09
C TYR A 11 -2.87 1.48 -18.03
N GLN A 12 -2.12 0.39 -18.15
CA GLN A 12 -2.66 -0.97 -18.11
C GLN A 12 -3.27 -1.31 -16.75
N SER A 13 -2.54 -1.02 -15.66
CA SER A 13 -3.02 -1.30 -14.30
C SER A 13 -4.30 -0.52 -13.99
N SER A 14 -4.36 0.75 -14.40
CA SER A 14 -5.55 1.58 -14.18
C SER A 14 -6.77 1.09 -14.96
N ILE A 15 -6.59 0.60 -16.20
CA ILE A 15 -7.68 -0.02 -16.97
C ILE A 15 -8.19 -1.28 -16.27
N LEU A 16 -7.29 -2.14 -15.76
CA LEU A 16 -7.68 -3.35 -15.02
C LEU A 16 -8.46 -3.02 -13.74
N LEU A 17 -8.18 -1.86 -13.13
CA LEU A 17 -8.91 -1.35 -11.98
C LEU A 17 -10.19 -0.58 -12.35
N GLY A 18 -10.57 -0.57 -13.63
CA GLY A 18 -11.85 -0.02 -14.09
C GLY A 18 -11.83 1.49 -14.40
N ILE A 19 -10.66 2.14 -14.45
CA ILE A 19 -10.56 3.56 -14.80
C ILE A 19 -10.64 3.76 -16.30
N SER A 20 -11.41 4.74 -16.74
CA SER A 20 -11.51 5.12 -18.14
C SER A 20 -10.19 5.71 -18.67
N LYS A 21 -9.94 5.51 -19.98
CA LYS A 21 -8.75 6.06 -20.66
C LYS A 21 -8.59 7.57 -20.50
N LYS A 22 -9.70 8.32 -20.45
CA LYS A 22 -9.70 9.78 -20.26
C LYS A 22 -9.19 10.12 -18.86
N GLN A 23 -9.77 9.50 -17.83
CA GLN A 23 -9.37 9.73 -16.43
C GLN A 23 -7.90 9.35 -16.17
N ILE A 24 -7.40 8.28 -16.82
CA ILE A 24 -6.00 7.89 -16.68
C ILE A 24 -5.08 8.99 -17.22
N LYS A 25 -5.37 9.54 -18.41
CA LYS A 25 -4.57 10.62 -19.00
C LYS A 25 -4.47 11.84 -18.09
N GLU A 26 -5.55 12.17 -17.39
CA GLU A 26 -5.61 13.29 -16.46
C GLU A 26 -4.79 13.04 -15.17
N LYS A 27 -4.55 11.77 -14.82
CA LYS A 27 -3.90 11.37 -13.56
C LYS A 27 -2.46 10.89 -13.70
N ILE A 28 -1.99 10.57 -14.91
CA ILE A 28 -0.65 10.00 -15.13
C ILE A 28 0.45 10.86 -14.50
N ASP A 29 0.41 12.17 -14.74
CA ASP A 29 1.45 13.10 -14.25
C ASP A 29 1.44 13.16 -12.73
N ASP A 30 0.26 13.15 -12.10
CA ASP A 30 0.11 13.11 -10.64
C ASP A 30 0.62 11.80 -10.05
N ILE A 31 0.35 10.66 -10.70
CA ILE A 31 0.86 9.35 -10.29
C ILE A 31 2.39 9.33 -10.33
N ILE A 32 2.99 9.76 -11.44
CA ILE A 32 4.45 9.80 -11.63
C ILE A 32 5.09 10.74 -10.60
N LYS A 33 4.53 11.94 -10.41
CA LYS A 33 4.99 12.91 -9.43
C LYS A 33 4.87 12.38 -7.99
N PHE A 34 3.76 11.76 -7.65
CA PHE A 34 3.59 11.14 -6.33
C PHE A 34 4.64 10.07 -6.07
N ALA A 35 4.92 9.22 -7.06
CA ALA A 35 5.94 8.18 -7.00
C ALA A 35 7.39 8.72 -7.00
N GLU A 36 7.59 10.02 -7.30
CA GLU A 36 8.92 10.67 -7.48
C GLU A 36 9.73 10.01 -8.60
N LEU A 37 9.07 9.73 -9.73
CA LEU A 37 9.63 9.00 -10.86
C LEU A 37 9.62 9.80 -12.17
N GLU A 38 9.58 11.14 -12.09
CA GLU A 38 9.47 12.01 -13.27
C GLU A 38 10.58 11.75 -14.30
N LYS A 39 11.81 11.52 -13.83
CA LYS A 39 12.96 11.22 -14.70
C LYS A 39 12.95 9.82 -15.31
N PHE A 40 12.05 8.96 -14.83
CA PHE A 40 11.98 7.55 -15.20
C PHE A 40 10.65 7.16 -15.85
N ALA A 41 9.80 8.14 -16.19
CA ALA A 41 8.47 7.93 -16.74
C ALA A 41 8.46 7.03 -17.99
N ASP A 42 9.43 7.22 -18.89
CA ASP A 42 9.60 6.45 -20.12
C ASP A 42 10.57 5.25 -19.97
N THR A 43 11.04 4.99 -18.75
CA THR A 43 11.94 3.85 -18.47
C THR A 43 11.13 2.58 -18.30
N LYS A 44 11.61 1.46 -18.86
CA LYS A 44 11.00 0.13 -18.70
C LYS A 44 11.13 -0.35 -17.26
N LEU A 45 10.08 -1.00 -16.73
CA LEU A 45 10.06 -1.48 -15.34
C LEU A 45 11.19 -2.46 -15.01
N LYS A 46 11.67 -3.23 -15.97
CA LYS A 46 12.83 -4.13 -15.76
C LYS A 46 14.12 -3.41 -15.31
N ASN A 47 14.20 -2.10 -15.57
CA ASN A 47 15.31 -1.25 -15.18
C ASN A 47 15.06 -0.51 -13.85
N PHE A 48 13.91 -0.74 -13.20
CA PHE A 48 13.58 -0.16 -11.91
C PHE A 48 14.22 -0.95 -10.78
N SER A 49 14.58 -0.25 -9.70
CA SER A 49 14.81 -0.93 -8.42
C SER A 49 13.46 -1.43 -7.87
N SER A 50 13.51 -2.39 -6.95
CA SER A 50 12.30 -2.87 -6.26
C SER A 50 11.52 -1.73 -5.60
N GLY A 51 12.24 -0.79 -4.95
CA GLY A 51 11.63 0.40 -4.35
C GLY A 51 10.93 1.30 -5.36
N MET A 52 11.52 1.55 -6.54
CA MET A 52 10.89 2.34 -7.61
C MET A 52 9.62 1.66 -8.14
N ALA A 53 9.67 0.34 -8.35
CA ALA A 53 8.51 -0.42 -8.81
C ALA A 53 7.36 -0.38 -7.80
N MET A 54 7.68 -0.51 -6.51
CA MET A 54 6.68 -0.46 -5.42
C MET A 54 6.10 0.95 -5.25
N ARG A 55 6.90 2.02 -5.34
CA ARG A 55 6.41 3.40 -5.33
C ARG A 55 5.42 3.63 -6.46
N LEU A 56 5.73 3.15 -7.68
CA LEU A 56 4.84 3.26 -8.83
C LEU A 56 3.53 2.49 -8.60
N ALA A 57 3.61 1.26 -8.10
CA ALA A 57 2.44 0.43 -7.83
C ALA A 57 1.53 1.07 -6.78
N PHE A 58 2.08 1.55 -5.66
CA PHE A 58 1.34 2.25 -4.62
C PHE A 58 0.68 3.53 -5.16
N ALA A 59 1.46 4.39 -5.84
CA ALA A 59 0.95 5.63 -6.44
C ALA A 59 -0.22 5.36 -7.39
N THR A 60 -0.12 4.32 -8.23
CA THR A 60 -1.19 3.93 -9.14
C THR A 60 -2.42 3.48 -8.37
N ALA A 61 -2.27 2.61 -7.37
CA ALA A 61 -3.39 2.06 -6.60
C ALA A 61 -4.19 3.14 -5.86
N VAL A 62 -3.52 4.11 -5.23
CA VAL A 62 -4.21 5.15 -4.46
C VAL A 62 -4.90 6.20 -5.32
N GLN A 63 -4.40 6.45 -6.53
CA GLN A 63 -5.02 7.41 -7.46
C GLN A 63 -6.31 6.89 -8.12
N VAL A 64 -6.55 5.58 -8.07
CA VAL A 64 -7.81 4.95 -8.50
C VAL A 64 -8.99 5.35 -7.60
N ASP A 65 -8.73 5.80 -6.40
CA ASP A 65 -9.72 6.15 -5.38
C ASP A 65 -10.70 4.98 -5.07
N PRO A 66 -10.21 3.79 -4.72
CA PRO A 66 -11.04 2.62 -4.49
C PRO A 66 -11.96 2.80 -3.27
N ALA A 67 -13.08 2.06 -3.22
CA ALA A 67 -13.92 1.98 -2.03
C ALA A 67 -13.25 1.17 -0.90
N VAL A 68 -12.47 0.15 -1.28
CA VAL A 68 -11.70 -0.72 -0.37
C VAL A 68 -10.27 -0.81 -0.88
N LEU A 69 -9.31 -0.48 -0.03
CA LEU A 69 -7.88 -0.58 -0.31
C LEU A 69 -7.29 -1.78 0.44
N LEU A 70 -6.72 -2.73 -0.31
CA LEU A 70 -6.03 -3.89 0.24
C LEU A 70 -4.52 -3.66 0.18
N LEU A 71 -3.85 -3.72 1.31
CA LEU A 71 -2.42 -3.47 1.45
C LEU A 71 -1.74 -4.66 2.14
N ASP A 72 -0.76 -5.23 1.47
CA ASP A 72 0.08 -6.31 2.00
C ASP A 72 1.52 -5.82 2.10
N GLU A 73 1.97 -5.50 3.32
CA GLU A 73 3.31 -5.00 3.67
C GLU A 73 3.82 -3.76 2.90
N VAL A 74 2.97 -3.12 2.11
CA VAL A 74 3.35 -2.05 1.16
C VAL A 74 3.75 -0.74 1.86
N ILE A 75 3.45 -0.58 3.16
CA ILE A 75 3.73 0.67 3.90
C ILE A 75 5.23 0.86 4.19
N ALA A 76 5.98 -0.23 4.27
CA ALA A 76 7.42 -0.21 4.54
C ALA A 76 8.27 0.15 3.30
N VAL A 77 7.64 0.53 2.18
CA VAL A 77 8.31 0.75 0.89
C VAL A 77 8.90 2.15 0.77
N GLY A 78 10.09 2.21 0.20
CA GLY A 78 10.79 3.46 -0.06
C GLY A 78 11.54 3.99 1.16
N ASP A 79 11.94 5.26 1.09
CA ASP A 79 12.56 5.96 2.21
C ASP A 79 11.52 6.52 3.20
N VAL A 80 12.01 7.03 4.31
CA VAL A 80 11.17 7.59 5.41
C VAL A 80 10.20 8.68 4.90
N ASN A 81 10.60 9.48 3.90
CA ASN A 81 9.75 10.54 3.38
C ASN A 81 8.60 9.97 2.55
N PHE A 82 8.87 8.96 1.72
CA PHE A 82 7.82 8.29 0.95
C PHE A 82 6.85 7.52 1.86
N GLN A 83 7.35 6.88 2.93
CA GLN A 83 6.50 6.23 3.93
C GLN A 83 5.55 7.23 4.60
N LYS A 84 6.01 8.44 4.94
CA LYS A 84 5.14 9.51 5.49
C LYS A 84 4.06 9.94 4.49
N LYS A 85 4.39 10.03 3.19
CA LYS A 85 3.38 10.31 2.14
C LYS A 85 2.33 9.19 2.07
N CYS A 86 2.76 7.93 2.13
CA CYS A 86 1.83 6.78 2.13
C CYS A 86 0.88 6.83 3.34
N LEU A 87 1.41 7.07 4.53
CA LEU A 87 0.62 7.22 5.75
C LEU A 87 -0.41 8.36 5.65
N ALA A 88 0.01 9.52 5.13
CA ALA A 88 -0.89 10.66 4.94
C ALA A 88 -2.06 10.34 4.01
N VAL A 89 -1.79 9.62 2.90
CA VAL A 89 -2.84 9.16 1.97
C VAL A 89 -3.80 8.19 2.66
N MET A 90 -3.30 7.25 3.44
CA MET A 90 -4.16 6.30 4.17
C MET A 90 -5.05 6.98 5.20
N GLN A 91 -4.50 7.95 5.93
CA GLN A 91 -5.29 8.77 6.85
C GLN A 91 -6.38 9.58 6.12
N ASP A 92 -6.08 10.12 4.92
CA ASP A 92 -7.08 10.78 4.09
C ASP A 92 -8.17 9.81 3.61
N PHE A 93 -7.81 8.62 3.16
CA PHE A 93 -8.76 7.55 2.81
C PHE A 93 -9.70 7.23 3.97
N LYS A 94 -9.13 7.06 5.16
CA LYS A 94 -9.90 6.79 6.39
C LYS A 94 -10.86 7.95 6.72
N LYS A 95 -10.40 9.21 6.65
CA LYS A 95 -11.24 10.40 6.86
C LYS A 95 -12.39 10.50 5.87
N ARG A 96 -12.21 10.04 4.63
CA ARG A 96 -13.24 9.98 3.59
C ARG A 96 -14.16 8.77 3.71
N GLY A 97 -14.06 7.97 4.79
CA GLY A 97 -14.91 6.81 5.03
C GLY A 97 -14.61 5.60 4.14
N LYS A 98 -13.42 5.55 3.52
CA LYS A 98 -12.98 4.39 2.76
C LYS A 98 -12.54 3.26 3.69
N SER A 99 -12.70 2.02 3.25
CA SER A 99 -12.22 0.86 3.99
C SER A 99 -10.78 0.52 3.61
N ILE A 100 -9.95 0.23 4.62
CA ILE A 100 -8.57 -0.24 4.42
C ILE A 100 -8.41 -1.59 5.12
N VAL A 101 -7.92 -2.57 4.40
CA VAL A 101 -7.47 -3.86 4.95
C VAL A 101 -5.94 -3.88 4.85
N LEU A 102 -5.28 -3.89 5.99
CA LEU A 102 -3.83 -3.85 6.09
C LEU A 102 -3.31 -5.18 6.64
N VAL A 103 -2.41 -5.83 5.91
CA VAL A 103 -1.56 -6.91 6.41
C VAL A 103 -0.18 -6.33 6.69
N SER A 104 0.30 -6.45 7.92
CA SER A 104 1.60 -5.90 8.33
C SER A 104 2.16 -6.68 9.52
N HIS A 105 3.48 -6.78 9.57
CA HIS A 105 4.22 -7.22 10.75
C HIS A 105 4.65 -6.05 11.67
N SER A 106 4.33 -4.81 11.29
CA SER A 106 4.63 -3.60 12.08
C SER A 106 3.51 -3.31 13.07
N SER A 107 3.72 -3.62 14.34
CA SER A 107 2.80 -3.28 15.45
C SER A 107 2.45 -1.79 15.46
N THR A 108 3.43 -0.92 15.17
CA THR A 108 3.23 0.54 15.13
C THR A 108 2.24 0.93 14.02
N SER A 109 2.42 0.41 12.80
CA SER A 109 1.54 0.72 11.68
C SER A 109 0.10 0.26 11.94
N ILE A 110 -0.07 -0.91 12.58
CA ILE A 110 -1.40 -1.42 12.93
C ILE A 110 -2.06 -0.53 13.98
N LYS A 111 -1.32 -0.11 15.03
CA LYS A 111 -1.83 0.78 16.10
C LYS A 111 -2.25 2.15 15.55
N GLU A 112 -1.50 2.71 14.60
CA GLU A 112 -1.76 4.05 14.06
C GLU A 112 -2.88 4.10 13.01
N LEU A 113 -3.02 3.04 12.20
CA LEU A 113 -3.91 3.06 11.04
C LEU A 113 -5.21 2.31 11.25
N CYS A 114 -5.22 1.25 12.06
CA CYS A 114 -6.36 0.34 12.14
C CYS A 114 -7.30 0.69 13.30
N ASP A 115 -8.61 0.60 13.06
CA ASP A 115 -9.62 0.69 14.12
C ASP A 115 -9.88 -0.66 14.77
N ARG A 116 -9.60 -1.75 14.04
CA ARG A 116 -9.67 -3.13 14.49
C ARG A 116 -8.48 -3.91 13.92
N ALA A 117 -8.01 -4.88 14.67
CA ALA A 117 -6.97 -5.81 14.24
C ALA A 117 -7.42 -7.26 14.40
N MET A 118 -6.73 -8.15 13.72
CA MET A 118 -6.94 -9.58 13.78
C MET A 118 -5.58 -10.29 13.77
N PHE A 119 -5.35 -11.18 14.73
CA PHE A 119 -4.20 -12.07 14.73
C PHE A 119 -4.61 -13.40 14.09
N LEU A 120 -3.94 -13.72 12.98
CA LEU A 120 -4.11 -14.99 12.25
C LEU A 120 -2.96 -15.93 12.61
N LYS A 121 -3.31 -17.16 12.96
CA LYS A 121 -2.38 -18.25 13.23
C LYS A 121 -2.85 -19.52 12.53
N ASP A 122 -1.98 -20.14 11.75
CA ASP A 122 -2.26 -21.42 11.07
C ASP A 122 -3.61 -21.42 10.31
N GLY A 123 -3.96 -20.31 9.66
CA GLY A 123 -5.21 -20.14 8.91
C GLY A 123 -6.45 -19.90 9.78
N SER A 124 -6.30 -19.77 11.10
CA SER A 124 -7.39 -19.52 12.04
C SER A 124 -7.25 -18.16 12.73
N ILE A 125 -8.39 -17.56 13.11
CA ILE A 125 -8.41 -16.34 13.90
C ILE A 125 -8.14 -16.69 15.36
N GLU A 126 -7.00 -16.23 15.89
CA GLU A 126 -6.64 -16.40 17.30
C GLU A 126 -7.26 -15.31 18.17
N THR A 127 -7.15 -14.06 17.73
CA THR A 127 -7.70 -12.89 18.42
C THR A 127 -8.18 -11.86 17.41
N ILE A 128 -9.30 -11.21 17.71
CA ILE A 128 -9.83 -10.08 16.93
C ILE A 128 -10.38 -9.04 17.90
N GLY A 129 -10.04 -7.75 17.68
CA GLY A 129 -10.51 -6.68 18.55
C GLY A 129 -9.78 -5.36 18.34
N HIS A 130 -9.62 -4.60 19.42
CA HIS A 130 -8.85 -3.35 19.41
C HIS A 130 -7.37 -3.64 19.10
N PRO A 131 -6.69 -2.82 18.30
CA PRO A 131 -5.30 -3.07 17.88
C PRO A 131 -4.33 -3.36 19.02
N ASN A 132 -4.41 -2.62 20.13
CA ASN A 132 -3.53 -2.83 21.28
C ASN A 132 -3.69 -4.24 21.86
N ASP A 133 -4.92 -4.70 22.09
CA ASP A 133 -5.19 -6.00 22.70
C ASP A 133 -4.71 -7.16 21.82
N VAL A 134 -4.92 -7.00 20.49
CA VAL A 134 -4.50 -8.01 19.50
C VAL A 134 -2.98 -8.06 19.39
N ILE A 135 -2.30 -6.91 19.42
CA ILE A 135 -0.84 -6.86 19.36
C ILE A 135 -0.22 -7.45 20.64
N ASP A 136 -0.75 -7.14 21.81
CA ASP A 136 -0.29 -7.72 23.07
C ASP A 136 -0.41 -9.25 23.07
N SER A 137 -1.50 -9.77 22.50
CA SER A 137 -1.70 -11.21 22.28
C SER A 137 -0.65 -11.80 21.33
N TYR A 138 -0.40 -11.12 20.20
CA TYR A 138 0.61 -11.52 19.22
C TYR A 138 2.03 -11.51 19.79
N GLU A 139 2.43 -10.45 20.47
CA GLU A 139 3.76 -10.31 21.10
C GLU A 139 3.97 -11.35 22.20
N THR A 140 2.92 -11.65 22.98
CA THR A 140 2.95 -12.74 23.98
C THR A 140 3.16 -14.11 23.31
N TYR A 141 2.52 -14.33 22.17
CA TYR A 141 2.71 -15.57 21.41
C TYR A 141 4.13 -15.66 20.85
N MET A 142 4.64 -14.61 20.21
CA MET A 142 6.00 -14.59 19.64
C MET A 142 7.07 -14.82 20.71
N SER A 143 6.95 -14.22 21.89
CA SER A 143 7.90 -14.40 22.99
C SER A 143 7.98 -15.84 23.53
N LYS A 144 6.95 -16.66 23.29
CA LYS A 144 6.94 -18.09 23.66
C LYS A 144 7.62 -18.98 22.61
N LEU A 145 7.71 -18.51 21.36
CA LEU A 145 8.36 -19.26 20.27
C LEU A 145 9.90 -19.08 20.27
N GLU A 146 10.39 -17.99 20.89
CA GLU A 146 11.83 -17.70 20.99
C GLU A 146 12.53 -18.41 22.16
N LYS A 147 11.79 -19.16 22.95
CA LYS A 147 12.30 -19.99 24.08
C LYS A 147 12.37 -21.45 23.72
#